data_c484fcd1d306001fce1c10787dba61f4
#
_entry.id   c484fcd1d306001fce1c10787dba61f4
#
_cell.length_a   1.000
_cell.length_b   1.000
_cell.length_c   1.000
_cell.angle_alpha   90.00
_cell.angle_beta   90.00
_cell.angle_gamma   90.00
#
_symmetry.space_group_name_H-M   'P 1'
#
loop_
_entity.id
_entity.type
_entity.pdbx_description
1 polymer ?
#
loop_
_entity_poly.entity_id
_entity_poly.type
_entity_poly.pdbx_seq_one_letter_code
_entity_poly.pdbx_strand_id
1 'polypeptide(L)'
;MNFSVKETNKRQEAILRYVSQKDELSVSSALEFLKKDFKKVSRITIIRDLRFLIKKGFLLRQGAGRTTKYIFTQKYKLIKKSNVQEYFSIPQDKREIKKHFEFNVFNILKKESIFILEEKKLLRSLHQKFQLNFKKIKSKTLIAKEFERLIIEFSWKSSQIEGNTYSLLDTENLIKENKAVKGKTKEETQMILNHKKAFIFILKNKRKFKSLSRAKIEQIHQLLTTDLGITKNLRTTLVRITGTNYKPLDNIFQIEEAMEKMIKLINNKKDIFEKAFLTLVLLSYIQPFEDGNKRTARLVSNALLIAYGSIPISYRAVNEVEYKKASLLFYEINNLFYFKEIFIKQFEFAVKNYFQ
;
A
#
# COMPACT_ATOMS: atom_id res chain seq x y z
N MET A 1 7.11 -4.13 18.55
CA MET A 1 7.41 -2.71 18.86
C MET A 1 6.35 -1.83 18.24
N ASN A 2 5.61 -1.06 19.04
CA ASN A 2 4.64 -0.09 18.54
C ASN A 2 5.41 1.08 17.93
N PHE A 3 5.52 1.13 16.61
CA PHE A 3 6.05 2.29 15.89
C PHE A 3 4.99 3.41 15.82
N SER A 4 4.54 3.88 16.98
CA SER A 4 3.88 5.16 17.08
C SER A 4 5.00 6.21 17.14
N VAL A 5 5.44 6.69 16.00
CA VAL A 5 6.24 7.91 15.97
C VAL A 5 5.31 9.03 16.41
N LYS A 6 5.44 9.45 17.67
CA LYS A 6 4.69 10.57 18.24
C LYS A 6 5.17 11.88 17.58
N GLU A 7 4.67 12.17 16.39
CA GLU A 7 4.85 13.52 15.81
C GLU A 7 4.10 14.60 16.58
N THR A 8 3.14 14.20 17.42
CA THR A 8 2.21 15.08 18.14
C THR A 8 2.20 14.76 19.64
N ASN A 9 2.00 15.78 20.47
CA ASN A 9 1.74 15.61 21.88
C ASN A 9 0.26 15.29 22.14
N LYS A 10 -0.10 14.86 23.38
CA LYS A 10 -1.47 14.47 23.75
C LYS A 10 -2.52 15.54 23.44
N ARG A 11 -2.19 16.81 23.60
CA ARG A 11 -3.11 17.93 23.32
C ARG A 11 -3.33 18.11 21.81
N GLN A 12 -2.28 17.99 21.00
CA GLN A 12 -2.36 18.05 19.54
C GLN A 12 -3.14 16.86 18.98
N GLU A 13 -2.97 15.66 19.56
CA GLU A 13 -3.80 14.48 19.25
C GLU A 13 -5.28 14.73 19.58
N ALA A 14 -5.59 15.36 20.71
CA ALA A 14 -6.96 15.73 21.05
C ALA A 14 -7.56 16.73 20.05
N ILE A 15 -6.77 17.72 19.58
CA ILE A 15 -7.19 18.64 18.50
C ILE A 15 -7.53 17.85 17.23
N LEU A 16 -6.66 16.97 16.78
CA LEU A 16 -6.89 16.16 15.58
C LEU A 16 -8.11 15.25 15.73
N ARG A 17 -8.32 14.67 16.91
CA ARG A 17 -9.53 13.87 17.22
C ARG A 17 -10.80 14.71 17.12
N TYR A 18 -10.81 15.92 17.65
CA TYR A 18 -11.96 16.84 17.54
C TYR A 18 -12.29 17.15 16.07
N VAL A 19 -11.27 17.54 15.27
CA VAL A 19 -11.47 17.80 13.84
C VAL A 19 -11.95 16.55 13.09
N SER A 20 -11.55 15.36 13.52
CA SER A 20 -12.06 14.10 12.93
C SER A 20 -13.55 13.86 13.17
N GLN A 21 -14.10 14.40 14.27
CA GLN A 21 -15.50 14.23 14.65
C GLN A 21 -16.41 15.35 14.14
N LYS A 22 -15.87 16.57 13.97
CA LYS A 22 -16.64 17.76 13.66
C LYS A 22 -16.29 18.39 12.31
N ASP A 23 -15.34 17.79 11.54
CA ASP A 23 -14.79 18.24 10.26
C ASP A 23 -14.06 19.60 10.31
N GLU A 24 -14.35 20.45 11.29
CA GLU A 24 -13.75 21.76 11.45
C GLU A 24 -13.53 22.12 12.92
N LEU A 25 -12.63 23.08 13.15
CA LEU A 25 -12.27 23.56 14.48
C LEU A 25 -12.02 25.08 14.45
N SER A 26 -12.58 25.83 15.40
CA SER A 26 -12.18 27.20 15.74
C SER A 26 -11.25 27.22 16.94
N VAL A 27 -10.55 28.35 17.18
CA VAL A 27 -9.75 28.50 18.43
C VAL A 27 -10.63 28.44 19.66
N SER A 28 -11.85 28.96 19.59
CA SER A 28 -12.80 28.97 20.70
C SER A 28 -13.30 27.55 21.02
N SER A 29 -13.73 26.80 20.01
CA SER A 29 -14.17 25.42 20.19
C SER A 29 -13.05 24.49 20.64
N ALA A 30 -11.81 24.74 20.20
CA ALA A 30 -10.63 24.02 20.69
C ALA A 30 -10.37 24.27 22.17
N LEU A 31 -10.52 25.54 22.61
CA LEU A 31 -10.31 25.92 24.00
C LEU A 31 -11.34 25.26 24.91
N GLU A 32 -12.60 25.30 24.52
CA GLU A 32 -13.70 24.67 25.26
C GLU A 32 -13.52 23.15 25.37
N PHE A 33 -13.21 22.49 24.25
CA PHE A 33 -13.01 21.06 24.22
C PHE A 33 -11.82 20.63 25.08
N LEU A 34 -10.67 21.30 24.95
CA LEU A 34 -9.42 20.91 25.62
C LEU A 34 -9.42 21.21 27.11
N LYS A 35 -10.20 22.21 27.59
CA LYS A 35 -10.31 22.50 29.03
C LYS A 35 -10.90 21.34 29.84
N LYS A 36 -11.65 20.43 29.19
CA LYS A 36 -12.21 19.23 29.85
C LYS A 36 -11.13 18.25 30.30
N ASP A 37 -10.10 18.08 29.47
CA ASP A 37 -9.05 17.05 29.70
C ASP A 37 -7.72 17.65 30.19
N PHE A 38 -7.50 18.97 30.05
CA PHE A 38 -6.22 19.62 30.33
C PHE A 38 -6.40 20.83 31.26
N LYS A 39 -5.90 20.73 32.50
CA LYS A 39 -6.09 21.74 33.57
C LYS A 39 -5.56 23.16 33.26
N LYS A 40 -4.57 23.31 32.37
CA LYS A 40 -3.94 24.60 32.03
C LYS A 40 -3.77 24.77 30.51
N VAL A 41 -4.85 25.17 29.83
CA VAL A 41 -4.79 25.46 28.40
C VAL A 41 -5.21 26.90 28.17
N SER A 42 -4.27 27.72 27.63
CA SER A 42 -4.54 29.09 27.22
C SER A 42 -4.80 29.16 25.71
N ARG A 43 -5.41 30.29 25.27
CA ARG A 43 -5.62 30.57 23.84
C ARG A 43 -4.29 30.63 23.08
N ILE A 44 -3.21 31.12 23.68
CA ILE A 44 -1.88 31.20 23.09
C ILE A 44 -1.33 29.78 22.86
N THR A 45 -1.54 28.90 23.82
CA THR A 45 -1.10 27.49 23.71
C THR A 45 -1.80 26.79 22.54
N ILE A 46 -3.11 26.99 22.36
CA ILE A 46 -3.87 26.42 21.25
C ILE A 46 -3.37 26.96 19.91
N ILE A 47 -3.17 28.30 19.80
CA ILE A 47 -2.65 28.92 18.58
C ILE A 47 -1.28 28.34 18.22
N ARG A 48 -0.41 28.07 19.22
CA ARG A 48 0.89 27.45 19.00
C ARG A 48 0.75 26.01 18.48
N ASP A 49 -0.15 25.23 19.06
CA ASP A 49 -0.43 23.87 18.60
C ASP A 49 -1.02 23.84 17.19
N LEU A 50 -1.96 24.71 16.88
CA LEU A 50 -2.54 24.85 15.54
C LEU A 50 -1.49 25.25 14.51
N ARG A 51 -0.61 26.20 14.83
CA ARG A 51 0.53 26.56 13.97
C ARG A 51 1.46 25.38 13.71
N PHE A 52 1.75 24.60 14.75
CA PHE A 52 2.55 23.36 14.61
C PHE A 52 1.86 22.38 13.67
N LEU A 53 0.56 22.09 13.85
CA LEU A 53 -0.20 21.16 13.03
C LEU A 53 -0.32 21.63 11.56
N ILE A 54 -0.41 22.96 11.34
CA ILE A 54 -0.35 23.55 9.99
C ILE A 54 1.03 23.35 9.37
N LYS A 55 2.10 23.67 10.11
CA LYS A 55 3.49 23.46 9.65
C LYS A 55 3.80 22.01 9.31
N LYS A 56 3.18 21.07 10.02
CA LYS A 56 3.26 19.62 9.72
C LYS A 56 2.36 19.20 8.54
N GLY A 57 1.54 20.08 8.03
CA GLY A 57 0.62 19.81 6.93
C GLY A 57 -0.58 18.92 7.32
N PHE A 58 -0.94 18.89 8.61
CA PHE A 58 -2.10 18.16 9.10
C PHE A 58 -3.38 18.98 8.98
N LEU A 59 -3.29 20.27 9.30
CA LEU A 59 -4.40 21.20 9.21
C LEU A 59 -4.11 22.28 8.18
N LEU A 60 -5.17 22.84 7.62
CA LEU A 60 -5.13 24.10 6.90
C LEU A 60 -6.08 25.09 7.56
N ARG A 61 -5.74 26.39 7.45
CA ARG A 61 -6.55 27.50 7.93
C ARG A 61 -7.44 27.99 6.80
N GLN A 62 -8.72 28.17 7.06
CA GLN A 62 -9.70 28.79 6.17
C GLN A 62 -10.35 29.98 6.85
N GLY A 63 -10.73 31.01 6.07
CA GLY A 63 -11.34 32.22 6.56
C GLY A 63 -10.36 33.18 7.23
N ALA A 64 -10.88 34.30 7.72
CA ALA A 64 -10.14 35.38 8.38
C ALA A 64 -10.88 35.89 9.63
N GLY A 65 -10.15 36.51 10.56
CA GLY A 65 -10.73 37.08 11.77
C GLY A 65 -11.56 36.09 12.58
N ARG A 66 -12.80 36.41 12.89
CA ARG A 66 -13.70 35.57 13.71
C ARG A 66 -14.21 34.34 12.99
N THR A 67 -14.21 34.30 11.67
CA THR A 67 -14.64 33.17 10.85
C THR A 67 -13.54 32.14 10.59
N THR A 68 -12.35 32.30 11.20
CA THR A 68 -11.23 31.40 11.01
C THR A 68 -11.57 30.00 11.51
N LYS A 69 -11.46 29.01 10.62
CA LYS A 69 -11.62 27.59 10.87
C LYS A 69 -10.36 26.81 10.49
N TYR A 70 -10.16 25.70 11.14
CA TYR A 70 -9.07 24.77 10.86
C TYR A 70 -9.67 23.43 10.46
N ILE A 71 -9.27 22.92 9.30
CA ILE A 71 -9.76 21.65 8.73
C ILE A 71 -8.57 20.76 8.35
N PHE A 72 -8.81 19.45 8.18
CA PHE A 72 -7.79 18.55 7.69
C PHE A 72 -7.35 18.89 6.28
N THR A 73 -6.03 18.83 6.04
CA THR A 73 -5.50 18.82 4.67
C THR A 73 -5.91 17.53 3.96
N GLN A 74 -5.99 17.57 2.64
CA GLN A 74 -6.26 16.38 1.82
C GLN A 74 -5.19 15.30 2.04
N LYS A 75 -3.93 15.72 2.19
CA LYS A 75 -2.83 14.82 2.55
C LYS A 75 -3.09 14.10 3.87
N TYR A 76 -3.43 14.84 4.92
CA TYR A 76 -3.64 14.24 6.23
C TYR A 76 -4.81 13.25 6.22
N LYS A 77 -5.88 13.54 5.47
CA LYS A 77 -6.99 12.60 5.28
C LYS A 77 -6.53 11.25 4.72
N LEU A 78 -5.52 11.25 3.80
CA LEU A 78 -4.95 10.01 3.25
C LEU A 78 -4.13 9.22 4.26
N ILE A 79 -3.43 9.89 5.19
CA ILE A 79 -2.43 9.25 6.07
C ILE A 79 -2.76 9.31 7.56
N LYS A 80 -3.91 9.86 7.94
CA LYS A 80 -4.32 9.91 9.35
C LYS A 80 -4.52 8.51 9.91
N LYS A 81 -4.09 8.32 11.16
CA LYS A 81 -4.31 7.06 11.87
C LYS A 81 -5.81 6.78 11.97
N SER A 82 -6.22 5.60 11.54
CA SER A 82 -7.60 5.11 11.65
C SER A 82 -7.65 3.92 12.61
N ASN A 83 -8.71 3.83 13.41
CA ASN A 83 -8.94 2.63 14.21
C ASN A 83 -9.57 1.56 13.32
N VAL A 84 -8.73 0.66 12.81
CA VAL A 84 -9.12 -0.39 11.87
C VAL A 84 -10.17 -1.33 12.47
N GLN A 85 -10.02 -1.68 13.76
CA GLN A 85 -10.94 -2.61 14.42
C GLN A 85 -12.33 -1.98 14.58
N GLU A 86 -12.39 -0.73 15.04
CA GLU A 86 -13.64 0.03 15.15
C GLU A 86 -14.31 0.22 13.79
N TYR A 87 -13.53 0.57 12.75
CA TYR A 87 -14.06 0.74 11.41
C TYR A 87 -14.72 -0.54 10.86
N PHE A 88 -14.06 -1.70 11.02
CA PHE A 88 -14.58 -2.98 10.54
C PHE A 88 -15.55 -3.67 11.50
N SER A 89 -15.81 -3.13 12.70
CA SER A 89 -16.94 -3.56 13.53
C SER A 89 -18.29 -3.07 12.99
N ILE A 90 -18.28 -2.02 12.16
CA ILE A 90 -19.45 -1.52 11.46
C ILE A 90 -19.78 -2.48 10.29
N PRO A 91 -21.02 -3.02 10.21
CA PRO A 91 -21.45 -3.84 9.07
C PRO A 91 -21.21 -3.14 7.75
N GLN A 92 -20.86 -3.89 6.70
CA GLN A 92 -20.52 -3.39 5.36
C GLN A 92 -21.52 -2.34 4.85
N ASP A 93 -22.81 -2.61 4.96
CA ASP A 93 -23.87 -1.75 4.41
C ASP A 93 -24.13 -0.48 5.23
N LYS A 94 -23.59 -0.40 6.45
CA LYS A 94 -23.71 0.76 7.35
C LYS A 94 -22.47 1.63 7.35
N ARG A 95 -21.39 1.22 6.67
CA ARG A 95 -20.17 2.01 6.57
C ARG A 95 -20.35 3.20 5.63
N GLU A 96 -19.95 4.38 6.07
CA GLU A 96 -19.90 5.57 5.22
C GLU A 96 -18.68 5.51 4.32
N ILE A 97 -18.89 5.29 3.03
CA ILE A 97 -17.81 5.06 2.06
C ILE A 97 -17.94 5.95 0.83
N LYS A 98 -16.83 6.14 0.14
CA LYS A 98 -16.79 6.59 -1.25
C LYS A 98 -17.24 5.41 -2.14
N LYS A 99 -18.43 5.52 -2.72
CA LYS A 99 -19.00 4.43 -3.51
C LYS A 99 -18.27 4.20 -4.84
N HIS A 100 -17.60 5.23 -5.36
CA HIS A 100 -16.97 5.21 -6.68
C HIS A 100 -15.50 5.61 -6.60
N PHE A 101 -14.76 5.33 -7.66
CA PHE A 101 -13.38 5.69 -7.84
C PHE A 101 -13.16 7.20 -7.76
N GLU A 102 -12.18 7.64 -7.01
CA GLU A 102 -11.88 9.05 -6.76
C GLU A 102 -10.64 9.51 -7.53
N PHE A 103 -10.83 10.11 -8.68
CA PHE A 103 -9.72 10.61 -9.51
C PHE A 103 -8.86 11.67 -8.83
N ASN A 104 -9.43 12.44 -7.89
CA ASN A 104 -8.68 13.49 -7.19
C ASN A 104 -7.51 12.93 -6.36
N VAL A 105 -7.51 11.65 -6.03
CA VAL A 105 -6.39 10.99 -5.35
C VAL A 105 -5.07 11.18 -6.10
N PHE A 106 -5.07 11.18 -7.43
CA PHE A 106 -3.86 11.42 -8.23
C PHE A 106 -3.29 12.83 -8.02
N ASN A 107 -4.16 13.85 -7.95
CA ASN A 107 -3.75 15.24 -7.73
C ASN A 107 -3.12 15.43 -6.34
N ILE A 108 -3.68 14.81 -5.32
CA ILE A 108 -3.16 14.85 -3.95
C ILE A 108 -1.80 14.15 -3.92
N LEU A 109 -1.71 12.94 -4.44
CA LEU A 109 -0.49 12.13 -4.45
C LEU A 109 0.61 12.74 -5.33
N LYS A 110 0.27 13.50 -6.36
CA LYS A 110 1.26 14.23 -7.17
C LYS A 110 2.00 15.29 -6.37
N LYS A 111 1.27 16.06 -5.55
CA LYS A 111 1.81 17.19 -4.80
C LYS A 111 2.52 16.77 -3.51
N GLU A 112 2.05 15.70 -2.89
CA GLU A 112 2.43 15.33 -1.55
C GLU A 112 3.20 14.00 -1.48
N SER A 113 4.09 13.89 -0.50
CA SER A 113 4.69 12.61 -0.13
C SER A 113 3.81 11.92 0.91
N ILE A 114 3.61 10.61 0.73
CA ILE A 114 2.82 9.79 1.65
C ILE A 114 3.62 9.31 2.86
N PHE A 115 4.94 9.17 2.71
CA PHE A 115 5.82 8.84 3.83
C PHE A 115 6.25 10.10 4.57
N ILE A 116 6.14 10.09 5.88
CA ILE A 116 6.69 11.12 6.74
C ILE A 116 8.21 11.02 6.81
N LEU A 117 8.88 12.04 7.35
CA LEU A 117 10.35 12.12 7.34
C LEU A 117 10.99 10.91 8.04
N GLU A 118 10.43 10.50 9.17
CA GLU A 118 10.91 9.38 9.98
C GLU A 118 10.78 8.04 9.24
N GLU A 119 9.66 7.81 8.56
CA GLU A 119 9.44 6.62 7.74
C GLU A 119 10.40 6.57 6.56
N LYS A 120 10.64 7.72 5.91
CA LYS A 120 11.66 7.82 4.84
C LYS A 120 13.06 7.50 5.35
N LYS A 121 13.44 8.01 6.54
CA LYS A 121 14.73 7.70 7.16
C LYS A 121 14.83 6.21 7.46
N LEU A 122 13.79 5.61 8.03
CA LEU A 122 13.76 4.18 8.33
C LEU A 122 13.91 3.34 7.04
N LEU A 123 13.10 3.60 6.02
CA LEU A 123 13.15 2.84 4.76
C LEU A 123 14.51 2.97 4.07
N ARG A 124 15.12 4.16 4.10
CA ARG A 124 16.46 4.38 3.55
C ARG A 124 17.54 3.63 4.34
N SER A 125 17.48 3.65 5.66
CA SER A 125 18.45 2.93 6.50
C SER A 125 18.34 1.41 6.30
N LEU A 126 17.12 0.88 6.19
CA LEU A 126 16.87 -0.52 5.88
C LEU A 126 17.41 -0.89 4.48
N HIS A 127 17.18 -0.05 3.49
CA HIS A 127 17.74 -0.24 2.14
C HIS A 127 19.26 -0.26 2.13
N GLN A 128 19.89 0.68 2.82
CA GLN A 128 21.36 0.71 2.97
C GLN A 128 21.88 -0.55 3.66
N LYS A 129 21.23 -1.00 4.75
CA LYS A 129 21.57 -2.25 5.43
C LYS A 129 21.52 -3.44 4.47
N PHE A 130 20.43 -3.57 3.69
CA PHE A 130 20.32 -4.61 2.68
C PHE A 130 21.47 -4.53 1.66
N GLN A 131 21.74 -3.34 1.11
CA GLN A 131 22.83 -3.18 0.12
C GLN A 131 24.20 -3.57 0.67
N LEU A 132 24.50 -3.23 1.94
CA LEU A 132 25.73 -3.60 2.60
C LEU A 132 25.85 -5.12 2.79
N ASN A 133 24.79 -5.77 3.25
CA ASN A 133 24.76 -7.22 3.41
C ASN A 133 24.88 -7.94 2.05
N PHE A 134 24.10 -7.53 1.07
CA PHE A 134 24.12 -8.11 -0.28
C PHE A 134 25.52 -8.04 -0.94
N LYS A 135 26.25 -6.93 -0.75
CA LYS A 135 27.61 -6.77 -1.26
C LYS A 135 28.64 -7.70 -0.59
N LYS A 136 28.41 -8.12 0.65
CA LYS A 136 29.28 -9.06 1.36
C LYS A 136 29.16 -10.50 0.82
N ILE A 137 28.02 -10.87 0.25
CA ILE A 137 27.81 -12.21 -0.27
C ILE A 137 28.58 -12.38 -1.58
N LYS A 138 29.70 -13.08 -1.54
CA LYS A 138 30.54 -13.36 -2.72
C LYS A 138 30.04 -14.53 -3.56
N SER A 139 29.34 -15.47 -2.94
CA SER A 139 28.85 -16.67 -3.60
C SER A 139 27.60 -16.42 -4.44
N LYS A 140 27.73 -16.58 -5.76
CA LYS A 140 26.60 -16.55 -6.70
C LYS A 140 25.55 -17.60 -6.37
N THR A 141 25.98 -18.78 -5.90
CA THR A 141 25.10 -19.88 -5.48
C THR A 141 24.23 -19.50 -4.28
N LEU A 142 24.82 -18.83 -3.26
CA LEU A 142 24.06 -18.35 -2.11
C LEU A 142 23.04 -17.30 -2.53
N ILE A 143 23.42 -16.36 -3.38
CA ILE A 143 22.50 -15.35 -3.92
C ILE A 143 21.33 -16.01 -4.65
N ALA A 144 21.62 -17.02 -5.48
CA ALA A 144 20.58 -17.76 -6.21
C ALA A 144 19.62 -18.50 -5.26
N LYS A 145 20.14 -19.18 -4.23
CA LYS A 145 19.34 -19.88 -3.21
C LYS A 145 18.46 -18.93 -2.40
N GLU A 146 18.97 -17.74 -2.04
CA GLU A 146 18.18 -16.74 -1.33
C GLU A 146 17.06 -16.16 -2.21
N PHE A 147 17.31 -15.92 -3.50
CA PHE A 147 16.24 -15.56 -4.42
C PHE A 147 15.23 -16.67 -4.62
N GLU A 148 15.67 -17.92 -4.71
CA GLU A 148 14.76 -19.07 -4.81
C GLU A 148 13.85 -19.16 -3.59
N ARG A 149 14.40 -19.06 -2.37
CA ARG A 149 13.64 -19.02 -1.12
C ARG A 149 12.62 -17.89 -1.11
N LEU A 150 13.03 -16.68 -1.51
CA LEU A 150 12.15 -15.53 -1.57
C LEU A 150 11.03 -15.73 -2.61
N ILE A 151 11.32 -16.31 -3.77
CA ILE A 151 10.34 -16.63 -4.81
C ILE A 151 9.31 -17.64 -4.28
N ILE A 152 9.74 -18.70 -3.60
CA ILE A 152 8.86 -19.70 -3.01
C ILE A 152 7.90 -19.04 -2.00
N GLU A 153 8.44 -18.28 -1.05
CA GLU A 153 7.66 -17.63 0.00
C GLU A 153 6.72 -16.55 -0.56
N PHE A 154 7.17 -15.80 -1.57
CA PHE A 154 6.32 -14.82 -2.25
C PHE A 154 5.19 -15.51 -3.04
N SER A 155 5.50 -16.55 -3.81
CA SER A 155 4.51 -17.27 -4.62
C SER A 155 3.43 -17.90 -3.74
N TRP A 156 3.85 -18.52 -2.64
CA TRP A 156 2.94 -19.03 -1.62
C TRP A 156 2.05 -17.94 -1.05
N LYS A 157 2.65 -16.91 -0.43
CA LYS A 157 1.90 -15.92 0.34
C LYS A 157 1.03 -15.03 -0.54
N SER A 158 1.53 -14.63 -1.71
CA SER A 158 0.76 -13.85 -2.66
C SER A 158 -0.46 -14.60 -3.21
N SER A 159 -0.35 -15.91 -3.38
CA SER A 159 -1.47 -16.77 -3.77
C SER A 159 -2.45 -16.99 -2.60
N GLN A 160 -1.94 -17.23 -1.40
CA GLN A 160 -2.74 -17.44 -0.18
C GLN A 160 -3.62 -16.23 0.15
N ILE A 161 -3.11 -14.99 0.00
CA ILE A 161 -3.91 -13.76 0.18
C ILE A 161 -5.14 -13.74 -0.74
N GLU A 162 -5.05 -14.37 -1.91
CA GLU A 162 -6.17 -14.45 -2.87
C GLU A 162 -6.98 -15.76 -2.73
N GLY A 163 -6.72 -16.54 -1.69
CA GLY A 163 -7.54 -17.73 -1.36
C GLY A 163 -6.96 -19.08 -1.78
N ASN A 164 -5.73 -19.12 -2.32
CA ASN A 164 -5.04 -20.37 -2.62
C ASN A 164 -4.75 -21.14 -1.32
N THR A 165 -4.93 -22.45 -1.33
CA THR A 165 -4.87 -23.30 -0.14
C THR A 165 -3.56 -24.08 0.02
N TYR A 166 -2.58 -23.90 -0.88
CA TYR A 166 -1.26 -24.50 -0.74
C TYR A 166 -0.57 -24.04 0.55
N SER A 167 0.08 -24.96 1.25
CA SER A 167 1.01 -24.62 2.34
C SER A 167 2.35 -24.12 1.77
N LEU A 168 3.20 -23.57 2.64
CA LEU A 168 4.55 -23.17 2.23
C LEU A 168 5.37 -24.38 1.76
N LEU A 169 5.30 -25.51 2.47
CA LEU A 169 6.03 -26.74 2.12
C LEU A 169 5.52 -27.34 0.80
N ASP A 170 4.21 -27.36 0.60
CA ASP A 170 3.62 -27.81 -0.67
C ASP A 170 4.07 -26.91 -1.84
N THR A 171 4.15 -25.62 -1.61
CA THR A 171 4.62 -24.65 -2.60
C THR A 171 6.11 -24.87 -2.92
N GLU A 172 6.91 -25.15 -1.91
CA GLU A 172 8.34 -25.45 -2.09
C GLU A 172 8.52 -26.71 -2.95
N ASN A 173 7.81 -27.80 -2.63
CA ASN A 173 7.85 -29.05 -3.39
C ASN A 173 7.39 -28.84 -4.83
N LEU A 174 6.29 -28.09 -5.04
CA LEU A 174 5.81 -27.76 -6.38
C LEU A 174 6.84 -26.97 -7.18
N ILE A 175 7.47 -25.97 -6.56
CA ILE A 175 8.42 -25.10 -7.25
C ILE A 175 9.75 -25.81 -7.56
N LYS A 176 10.26 -26.64 -6.64
CA LYS A 176 11.55 -27.34 -6.80
C LYS A 176 11.42 -28.61 -7.64
N GLU A 177 10.39 -29.41 -7.38
CA GLU A 177 10.26 -30.76 -7.96
C GLU A 177 9.19 -30.85 -9.04
N ASN A 178 8.45 -29.78 -9.29
CA ASN A 178 7.33 -29.74 -10.24
C ASN A 178 6.21 -30.77 -9.94
N LYS A 179 6.06 -31.13 -8.67
CA LYS A 179 5.05 -32.11 -8.21
C LYS A 179 3.84 -31.40 -7.65
N ALA A 180 2.69 -31.52 -8.31
CA ALA A 180 1.42 -31.03 -7.79
C ALA A 180 0.97 -31.86 -6.58
N VAL A 181 0.31 -31.20 -5.63
CA VAL A 181 -0.17 -31.85 -4.40
C VAL A 181 -1.56 -32.42 -4.64
N LYS A 182 -1.77 -33.66 -4.19
CA LYS A 182 -3.07 -34.33 -4.28
C LYS A 182 -4.13 -33.54 -3.49
N GLY A 183 -5.30 -33.35 -4.10
CA GLY A 183 -6.41 -32.61 -3.49
C GLY A 183 -6.37 -31.08 -3.72
N LYS A 184 -5.37 -30.58 -4.44
CA LYS A 184 -5.34 -29.17 -4.91
C LYS A 184 -5.85 -29.06 -6.34
N THR A 185 -6.48 -27.92 -6.67
CA THR A 185 -6.99 -27.70 -8.03
C THR A 185 -5.85 -27.40 -9.01
N LYS A 186 -6.15 -27.55 -10.31
CA LYS A 186 -5.20 -27.16 -11.37
C LYS A 186 -4.95 -25.65 -11.34
N GLU A 187 -5.97 -24.86 -11.08
CA GLU A 187 -5.93 -23.41 -10.98
C GLU A 187 -5.03 -22.96 -9.84
N GLU A 188 -5.14 -23.57 -8.65
CA GLU A 188 -4.27 -23.26 -7.51
C GLU A 188 -2.80 -23.57 -7.81
N THR A 189 -2.55 -24.74 -8.43
CA THR A 189 -1.20 -25.14 -8.85
C THR A 189 -0.63 -24.18 -9.88
N GLN A 190 -1.42 -23.87 -10.92
CA GLN A 190 -1.01 -22.96 -11.99
C GLN A 190 -0.75 -21.53 -11.47
N MET A 191 -1.55 -21.06 -10.52
CA MET A 191 -1.36 -19.75 -9.89
C MET A 191 0.03 -19.63 -9.26
N ILE A 192 0.50 -20.64 -8.53
CA ILE A 192 1.84 -20.64 -7.91
C ILE A 192 2.94 -20.67 -8.96
N LEU A 193 2.83 -21.54 -9.96
CA LEU A 193 3.81 -21.63 -11.04
C LEU A 193 3.91 -20.34 -11.85
N ASN A 194 2.80 -19.66 -12.07
CA ASN A 194 2.75 -18.37 -12.73
C ASN A 194 3.45 -17.26 -11.91
N HIS A 195 3.30 -17.26 -10.58
CA HIS A 195 4.04 -16.35 -9.71
C HIS A 195 5.55 -16.54 -9.83
N LYS A 196 6.03 -17.81 -9.76
CA LYS A 196 7.44 -18.14 -9.98
C LYS A 196 7.92 -17.62 -11.33
N LYS A 197 7.18 -17.92 -12.41
CA LYS A 197 7.52 -17.53 -13.78
C LYS A 197 7.63 -16.00 -13.94
N ALA A 198 6.63 -15.28 -13.43
CA ALA A 198 6.59 -13.82 -13.48
C ALA A 198 7.70 -13.18 -12.63
N PHE A 199 8.02 -13.74 -11.47
CA PHE A 199 9.09 -13.23 -10.62
C PHE A 199 10.47 -13.43 -11.28
N ILE A 200 10.74 -14.60 -11.84
CA ILE A 200 11.97 -14.89 -12.59
C ILE A 200 12.10 -13.94 -13.80
N PHE A 201 10.99 -13.70 -14.51
CA PHE A 201 10.98 -12.73 -15.61
C PHE A 201 11.41 -11.34 -15.16
N ILE A 202 10.92 -10.86 -14.01
CA ILE A 202 11.30 -9.57 -13.42
C ILE A 202 12.79 -9.53 -13.10
N LEU A 203 13.33 -10.56 -12.46
CA LEU A 203 14.76 -10.63 -12.13
C LEU A 203 15.66 -10.54 -13.36
N LYS A 204 15.30 -11.28 -14.42
CA LYS A 204 16.04 -11.27 -15.70
C LYS A 204 15.95 -9.93 -16.45
N ASN A 205 14.84 -9.20 -16.25
CA ASN A 205 14.55 -7.95 -16.97
C ASN A 205 14.56 -6.70 -16.07
N LYS A 206 15.19 -6.75 -14.89
CA LYS A 206 15.12 -5.73 -13.85
C LYS A 206 15.32 -4.30 -14.34
N ARG A 207 16.27 -4.08 -15.27
CA ARG A 207 16.56 -2.73 -15.81
C ARG A 207 15.39 -2.10 -16.53
N LYS A 208 14.51 -2.92 -17.15
CA LYS A 208 13.33 -2.44 -17.90
C LYS A 208 12.29 -1.80 -16.98
N PHE A 209 12.27 -2.18 -15.68
CA PHE A 209 11.28 -1.70 -14.70
C PHE A 209 11.67 -0.41 -13.97
N LYS A 210 12.77 0.26 -14.35
CA LYS A 210 13.09 1.60 -13.81
C LYS A 210 12.03 2.65 -14.15
N SER A 211 11.30 2.46 -15.24
CA SER A 211 10.11 3.21 -15.60
C SER A 211 8.97 2.25 -15.90
N LEU A 212 7.76 2.60 -15.52
CA LEU A 212 6.55 1.82 -15.83
C LEU A 212 5.96 2.26 -17.17
N SER A 213 5.36 1.29 -17.86
CA SER A 213 4.43 1.52 -18.96
C SER A 213 3.26 0.54 -18.84
N ARG A 214 2.15 0.82 -19.53
CA ARG A 214 0.99 -0.08 -19.61
C ARG A 214 1.43 -1.48 -20.09
N ALA A 215 2.18 -1.57 -21.18
CA ALA A 215 2.66 -2.84 -21.72
C ALA A 215 3.47 -3.68 -20.73
N LYS A 216 4.28 -3.05 -19.86
CA LYS A 216 5.04 -3.78 -18.83
C LYS A 216 4.14 -4.34 -17.72
N ILE A 217 3.10 -3.61 -17.35
CA ILE A 217 2.10 -4.06 -16.36
C ILE A 217 1.28 -5.21 -16.94
N GLU A 218 0.79 -5.07 -18.17
CA GLU A 218 0.06 -6.10 -18.89
C GLU A 218 0.91 -7.35 -19.11
N GLN A 219 2.19 -7.24 -19.39
CA GLN A 219 3.11 -8.37 -19.53
C GLN A 219 3.24 -9.18 -18.22
N ILE A 220 3.34 -8.49 -17.07
CA ILE A 220 3.35 -9.19 -15.77
C ILE A 220 1.99 -9.85 -15.51
N HIS A 221 0.90 -9.16 -15.79
CA HIS A 221 -0.45 -9.72 -15.66
C HIS A 221 -0.62 -10.97 -16.55
N GLN A 222 -0.21 -10.92 -17.81
CA GLN A 222 -0.26 -12.07 -18.72
C GLN A 222 0.50 -13.28 -18.18
N LEU A 223 1.70 -13.06 -17.62
CA LEU A 223 2.46 -14.15 -16.99
C LEU A 223 1.74 -14.73 -15.78
N LEU A 224 1.07 -13.88 -14.97
CA LEU A 224 0.31 -14.32 -13.79
C LEU A 224 -0.98 -15.07 -14.11
N THR A 225 -1.56 -14.82 -15.27
CA THR A 225 -2.87 -15.36 -15.67
C THR A 225 -2.78 -16.42 -16.77
N THR A 226 -1.56 -16.82 -17.16
CA THR A 226 -1.33 -17.89 -18.13
C THR A 226 -2.07 -19.15 -17.67
N ASP A 227 -2.84 -19.76 -18.57
CA ASP A 227 -3.59 -21.02 -18.38
C ASP A 227 -4.62 -21.00 -17.22
N LEU A 228 -5.11 -19.79 -16.86
CA LEU A 228 -6.17 -19.60 -15.86
C LEU A 228 -7.51 -19.14 -16.45
N GLY A 229 -7.64 -19.11 -17.79
CA GLY A 229 -8.89 -18.67 -18.43
C GLY A 229 -9.21 -17.17 -18.29
N ILE A 230 -8.26 -16.36 -17.82
CA ILE A 230 -8.44 -14.93 -17.58
C ILE A 230 -7.97 -14.15 -18.79
N THR A 231 -8.75 -13.15 -19.21
CA THR A 231 -8.40 -12.27 -20.34
C THR A 231 -7.13 -11.47 -20.05
N LYS A 232 -6.33 -11.26 -21.09
CA LYS A 232 -5.02 -10.61 -20.99
C LYS A 232 -5.10 -9.09 -21.07
N ASN A 233 -6.20 -8.57 -21.58
CA ASN A 233 -6.42 -7.14 -21.86
C ASN A 233 -7.06 -6.43 -20.66
N LEU A 234 -7.14 -5.10 -20.75
CA LEU A 234 -7.96 -4.34 -19.83
C LEU A 234 -9.41 -4.81 -19.94
N ARG A 235 -10.08 -4.91 -18.81
CA ARG A 235 -11.48 -5.37 -18.79
C ARG A 235 -12.43 -4.35 -19.37
N THR A 236 -13.48 -4.86 -19.96
CA THR A 236 -14.66 -4.11 -20.38
C THR A 236 -15.88 -4.43 -19.50
N THR A 237 -15.74 -5.38 -18.59
CA THR A 237 -16.78 -5.88 -17.70
C THR A 237 -16.70 -5.27 -16.32
N LEU A 238 -17.81 -5.27 -15.61
CA LEU A 238 -17.85 -4.87 -14.21
C LEU A 238 -17.15 -5.90 -13.33
N VAL A 239 -16.38 -5.42 -12.36
CA VAL A 239 -15.81 -6.25 -11.29
C VAL A 239 -16.33 -5.79 -9.95
N ARG A 240 -16.45 -6.71 -9.01
CA ARG A 240 -16.84 -6.44 -7.62
C ARG A 240 -15.77 -6.89 -6.67
N ILE A 241 -15.70 -6.25 -5.53
CA ILE A 241 -14.72 -6.56 -4.48
C ILE A 241 -15.50 -7.05 -3.25
N THR A 242 -15.18 -8.25 -2.79
CA THR A 242 -15.82 -8.83 -1.61
C THR A 242 -15.50 -8.02 -0.35
N GLY A 243 -16.51 -7.77 0.49
CA GLY A 243 -16.39 -7.10 1.76
C GLY A 243 -16.51 -5.57 1.71
N THR A 244 -16.91 -5.02 0.56
CA THR A 244 -17.15 -3.59 0.37
C THR A 244 -18.27 -3.29 -0.61
N ASN A 245 -18.90 -2.13 -0.46
CA ASN A 245 -19.83 -1.56 -1.42
C ASN A 245 -19.15 -0.58 -2.40
N TYR A 246 -17.83 -0.46 -2.35
CA TYR A 246 -17.05 0.30 -3.32
C TYR A 246 -17.17 -0.33 -4.72
N LYS A 247 -17.40 0.50 -5.72
CA LYS A 247 -17.50 0.12 -7.12
C LYS A 247 -16.25 0.63 -7.87
N PRO A 248 -15.38 -0.26 -8.37
CA PRO A 248 -14.32 0.12 -9.28
C PRO A 248 -14.85 0.76 -10.55
N LEU A 249 -13.97 1.41 -11.32
CA LEU A 249 -14.30 1.96 -12.63
C LEU A 249 -14.98 0.89 -13.49
N ASP A 250 -16.02 1.27 -14.24
CA ASP A 250 -16.81 0.37 -15.08
C ASP A 250 -16.66 0.65 -16.59
N ASN A 251 -15.97 1.73 -16.92
CA ASN A 251 -15.79 2.18 -18.29
C ASN A 251 -14.30 2.03 -18.70
N ILE A 252 -14.05 1.40 -19.86
CA ILE A 252 -12.70 1.15 -20.39
C ILE A 252 -11.89 2.45 -20.54
N PHE A 253 -12.49 3.54 -21.01
CA PHE A 253 -11.80 4.82 -21.18
C PHE A 253 -11.35 5.43 -19.85
N GLN A 254 -12.18 5.30 -18.81
CA GLN A 254 -11.80 5.73 -17.45
C GLN A 254 -10.71 4.84 -16.85
N ILE A 255 -10.74 3.54 -17.14
CA ILE A 255 -9.69 2.61 -16.72
C ILE A 255 -8.35 2.98 -17.39
N GLU A 256 -8.36 3.25 -18.69
CA GLU A 256 -7.18 3.71 -19.43
C GLU A 256 -6.64 5.03 -18.89
N GLU A 257 -7.53 6.02 -18.69
CA GLU A 257 -7.17 7.31 -18.09
C GLU A 257 -6.54 7.14 -16.71
N ALA A 258 -7.12 6.32 -15.84
CA ALA A 258 -6.61 6.06 -14.50
C ALA A 258 -5.23 5.36 -14.54
N MET A 259 -5.03 4.39 -15.46
CA MET A 259 -3.75 3.72 -15.68
C MET A 259 -2.68 4.70 -16.15
N GLU A 260 -3.00 5.57 -17.10
CA GLU A 260 -2.06 6.60 -17.59
C GLU A 260 -1.67 7.58 -16.49
N LYS A 261 -2.65 8.10 -15.74
CA LYS A 261 -2.41 8.99 -14.59
C LYS A 261 -1.55 8.32 -13.52
N MET A 262 -1.81 7.05 -13.21
CA MET A 262 -1.00 6.25 -12.28
C MET A 262 0.43 6.12 -12.78
N ILE A 263 0.64 5.68 -14.02
CA ILE A 263 1.96 5.47 -14.62
C ILE A 263 2.76 6.78 -14.63
N LYS A 264 2.15 7.88 -15.07
CA LYS A 264 2.76 9.21 -15.06
C LYS A 264 3.15 9.66 -13.65
N LEU A 265 2.25 9.47 -12.69
CA LEU A 265 2.51 9.78 -11.28
C LEU A 265 3.72 9.00 -10.74
N ILE A 266 3.75 7.69 -10.93
CA ILE A 266 4.80 6.81 -10.41
C ILE A 266 6.13 7.11 -11.07
N ASN A 267 6.17 7.30 -12.38
CA ASN A 267 7.40 7.62 -13.09
C ASN A 267 8.02 8.94 -12.61
N ASN A 268 7.20 9.93 -12.26
CA ASN A 268 7.64 11.23 -11.77
C ASN A 268 8.07 11.25 -10.28
N LYS A 269 7.69 10.27 -9.49
CA LYS A 269 8.18 10.17 -8.10
C LYS A 269 9.69 9.91 -8.08
N LYS A 270 10.41 10.54 -7.14
CA LYS A 270 11.87 10.33 -6.97
C LYS A 270 12.19 9.20 -6.00
N ASP A 271 11.36 9.02 -4.96
CA ASP A 271 11.57 8.03 -3.92
C ASP A 271 11.09 6.64 -4.38
N ILE A 272 11.98 5.64 -4.30
CA ILE A 272 11.71 4.28 -4.77
C ILE A 272 10.61 3.59 -3.98
N PHE A 273 10.49 3.90 -2.69
CA PHE A 273 9.48 3.31 -1.82
C PHE A 273 8.11 3.91 -2.11
N GLU A 274 8.05 5.23 -2.43
CA GLU A 274 6.82 5.83 -2.92
C GLU A 274 6.40 5.22 -4.26
N LYS A 275 7.33 5.01 -5.19
CA LYS A 275 7.03 4.34 -6.46
C LYS A 275 6.41 2.97 -6.22
N ALA A 276 7.08 2.14 -5.43
CA ALA A 276 6.65 0.76 -5.16
C ALA A 276 5.30 0.71 -4.42
N PHE A 277 5.15 1.49 -3.35
CA PHE A 277 3.93 1.52 -2.56
C PHE A 277 2.74 2.08 -3.34
N LEU A 278 2.91 3.20 -4.05
CA LEU A 278 1.83 3.77 -4.85
C LEU A 278 1.40 2.85 -6.00
N THR A 279 2.33 2.11 -6.60
CA THR A 279 2.00 1.08 -7.59
C THR A 279 1.13 -0.01 -6.96
N LEU A 280 1.52 -0.51 -5.80
CA LEU A 280 0.79 -1.54 -5.07
C LEU A 280 -0.66 -1.13 -4.79
N VAL A 281 -0.87 0.08 -4.28
CA VAL A 281 -2.21 0.52 -3.86
C VAL A 281 -3.06 1.02 -5.01
N LEU A 282 -2.50 1.78 -5.95
CA LEU A 282 -3.26 2.36 -7.04
C LEU A 282 -3.69 1.32 -8.09
N LEU A 283 -2.81 0.39 -8.44
CA LEU A 283 -3.18 -0.68 -9.36
C LEU A 283 -4.29 -1.58 -8.77
N SER A 284 -4.20 -1.86 -7.46
CA SER A 284 -5.25 -2.57 -6.73
C SER A 284 -6.56 -1.77 -6.63
N TYR A 285 -6.51 -0.44 -6.64
CA TYR A 285 -7.68 0.44 -6.57
C TYR A 285 -8.37 0.59 -7.92
N ILE A 286 -7.59 0.73 -9.00
CA ILE A 286 -8.11 0.86 -10.38
C ILE A 286 -8.79 -0.44 -10.82
N GLN A 287 -8.27 -1.62 -10.40
CA GLN A 287 -8.76 -2.92 -10.85
C GLN A 287 -8.85 -3.02 -12.39
N PRO A 288 -7.75 -2.84 -13.14
CA PRO A 288 -7.82 -2.72 -14.59
C PRO A 288 -8.11 -4.04 -15.32
N PHE A 289 -7.97 -5.20 -14.67
CA PHE A 289 -8.16 -6.52 -15.25
C PHE A 289 -9.37 -7.23 -14.66
N GLU A 290 -9.86 -8.28 -15.31
CA GLU A 290 -10.98 -9.08 -14.79
C GLU A 290 -10.63 -9.77 -13.48
N ASP A 291 -9.43 -10.33 -13.38
CA ASP A 291 -8.86 -10.91 -12.16
C ASP A 291 -7.33 -10.71 -12.13
N GLY A 292 -6.69 -11.09 -11.04
CA GLY A 292 -5.23 -10.98 -10.87
C GLY A 292 -4.72 -9.57 -10.54
N ASN A 293 -5.59 -8.59 -10.35
CA ASN A 293 -5.22 -7.19 -10.10
C ASN A 293 -4.28 -7.02 -8.91
N LYS A 294 -4.60 -7.62 -7.75
CA LYS A 294 -3.78 -7.49 -6.54
C LYS A 294 -2.46 -8.27 -6.65
N ARG A 295 -2.48 -9.44 -7.32
CA ARG A 295 -1.28 -10.23 -7.61
C ARG A 295 -0.34 -9.45 -8.52
N THR A 296 -0.86 -8.84 -9.58
CA THR A 296 -0.12 -7.95 -10.49
C THR A 296 0.45 -6.75 -9.74
N ALA A 297 -0.34 -6.10 -8.89
CA ALA A 297 0.10 -4.95 -8.11
C ALA A 297 1.30 -5.29 -7.19
N ARG A 298 1.26 -6.44 -6.50
CA ARG A 298 2.38 -6.89 -5.66
C ARG A 298 3.64 -7.17 -6.48
N LEU A 299 3.51 -7.80 -7.63
CA LEU A 299 4.65 -8.11 -8.50
C LEU A 299 5.23 -6.87 -9.16
N VAL A 300 4.42 -5.95 -9.68
CA VAL A 300 4.91 -4.70 -10.29
C VAL A 300 5.55 -3.80 -9.25
N SER A 301 5.02 -3.76 -8.01
CA SER A 301 5.68 -3.09 -6.88
C SER A 301 7.07 -3.68 -6.60
N ASN A 302 7.19 -4.99 -6.56
CA ASN A 302 8.47 -5.68 -6.40
C ASN A 302 9.42 -5.45 -7.59
N ALA A 303 8.89 -5.39 -8.81
CA ALA A 303 9.70 -5.09 -9.99
C ALA A 303 10.39 -3.72 -9.90
N LEU A 304 9.71 -2.72 -9.35
CA LEU A 304 10.28 -1.41 -9.07
C LEU A 304 11.37 -1.49 -8.00
N LEU A 305 11.12 -2.16 -6.87
CA LEU A 305 12.15 -2.35 -5.83
C LEU A 305 13.41 -3.01 -6.40
N ILE A 306 13.25 -4.10 -7.12
CA ILE A 306 14.35 -4.84 -7.76
C ILE A 306 15.10 -3.97 -8.78
N ALA A 307 14.38 -3.19 -9.60
CA ALA A 307 14.97 -2.33 -10.63
C ALA A 307 15.87 -1.25 -10.06
N TYR A 308 15.60 -0.80 -8.85
CA TYR A 308 16.40 0.19 -8.12
C TYR A 308 17.38 -0.45 -7.12
N GLY A 309 17.63 -1.75 -7.22
CA GLY A 309 18.61 -2.45 -6.38
C GLY A 309 18.19 -2.60 -4.93
N SER A 310 16.88 -2.64 -4.68
CA SER A 310 16.32 -2.93 -3.36
C SER A 310 15.84 -4.36 -3.26
N ILE A 311 15.67 -4.84 -2.02
CA ILE A 311 15.11 -6.16 -1.76
C ILE A 311 13.60 -6.14 -2.09
N PRO A 312 13.07 -7.15 -2.78
CA PRO A 312 11.63 -7.34 -2.94
C PRO A 312 10.97 -7.82 -1.65
N ILE A 313 9.67 -7.58 -1.53
CA ILE A 313 8.86 -7.98 -0.38
C ILE A 313 8.22 -9.33 -0.65
N SER A 314 8.43 -10.31 0.26
CA SER A 314 7.82 -11.65 0.17
C SER A 314 6.39 -11.71 0.67
N TYR A 315 5.96 -10.74 1.46
CA TYR A 315 4.67 -10.72 2.19
C TYR A 315 4.50 -11.87 3.20
N ARG A 316 5.52 -12.71 3.43
CA ARG A 316 5.45 -13.90 4.28
C ARG A 316 4.86 -13.64 5.66
N ALA A 317 5.23 -12.54 6.29
CA ALA A 317 4.82 -12.19 7.64
C ALA A 317 3.51 -11.39 7.70
N VAL A 318 2.76 -11.26 6.58
CA VAL A 318 1.49 -10.54 6.58
C VAL A 318 0.34 -11.47 6.99
N ASN A 319 -0.58 -10.94 7.79
CA ASN A 319 -1.88 -11.56 8.00
C ASN A 319 -2.80 -11.18 6.83
N GLU A 320 -3.44 -12.17 6.18
CA GLU A 320 -4.27 -11.97 4.98
C GLU A 320 -5.48 -11.07 5.25
N VAL A 321 -6.11 -11.25 6.43
CA VAL A 321 -7.28 -10.45 6.82
C VAL A 321 -6.89 -8.98 6.99
N GLU A 322 -5.76 -8.73 7.67
CA GLU A 322 -5.25 -7.37 7.89
C GLU A 322 -4.82 -6.71 6.56
N TYR A 323 -4.25 -7.48 5.63
CA TYR A 323 -3.95 -6.99 4.28
C TYR A 323 -5.22 -6.60 3.51
N LYS A 324 -6.26 -7.45 3.57
CA LYS A 324 -7.56 -7.16 2.97
C LYS A 324 -8.20 -5.92 3.59
N LYS A 325 -8.22 -5.79 4.94
CA LYS A 325 -8.72 -4.60 5.63
C LYS A 325 -7.98 -3.33 5.19
N ALA A 326 -6.64 -3.38 5.08
CA ALA A 326 -5.85 -2.24 4.63
C ALA A 326 -6.21 -1.80 3.20
N SER A 327 -6.44 -2.76 2.30
CA SER A 327 -6.89 -2.49 0.94
C SER A 327 -8.28 -1.85 0.92
N LEU A 328 -9.23 -2.40 1.70
CA LEU A 328 -10.60 -1.90 1.79
C LEU A 328 -10.66 -0.48 2.37
N LEU A 329 -9.87 -0.15 3.39
CA LEU A 329 -9.77 1.23 3.91
C LEU A 329 -9.36 2.22 2.82
N PHE A 330 -8.44 1.83 1.93
CA PHE A 330 -8.09 2.71 0.83
C PHE A 330 -9.22 2.83 -0.19
N TYR A 331 -9.89 1.74 -0.52
CA TYR A 331 -11.01 1.76 -1.48
C TYR A 331 -12.17 2.59 -0.95
N GLU A 332 -12.54 2.40 0.31
CA GLU A 332 -13.74 2.99 0.90
C GLU A 332 -13.56 4.47 1.32
N ILE A 333 -12.43 4.83 1.90
CA ILE A 333 -12.21 6.17 2.47
C ILE A 333 -10.90 6.82 2.03
N ASN A 334 -10.19 6.25 1.06
CA ASN A 334 -8.87 6.64 0.58
C ASN A 334 -7.84 6.82 1.71
N ASN A 335 -7.90 6.00 2.75
CA ASN A 335 -6.93 6.03 3.83
C ASN A 335 -5.81 5.02 3.61
N LEU A 336 -4.57 5.50 3.55
CA LEU A 336 -3.36 4.72 3.28
C LEU A 336 -2.59 4.33 4.55
N PHE A 337 -2.98 4.85 5.72
CA PHE A 337 -2.18 4.71 6.94
C PHE A 337 -1.86 3.25 7.24
N TYR A 338 -2.89 2.42 7.30
CA TYR A 338 -2.72 1.01 7.67
C TYR A 338 -1.97 0.19 6.62
N PHE A 339 -2.25 0.43 5.34
CA PHE A 339 -1.55 -0.25 4.26
C PHE A 339 -0.06 0.15 4.22
N LYS A 340 0.25 1.41 4.51
CA LYS A 340 1.61 1.93 4.63
C LYS A 340 2.36 1.26 5.78
N GLU A 341 1.74 1.08 6.97
CA GLU A 341 2.33 0.34 8.09
C GLU A 341 2.66 -1.10 7.69
N ILE A 342 1.74 -1.79 7.01
CA ILE A 342 1.98 -3.16 6.51
C ILE A 342 3.18 -3.17 5.56
N PHE A 343 3.22 -2.26 4.59
CA PHE A 343 4.33 -2.17 3.63
C PHE A 343 5.69 -1.99 4.31
N ILE A 344 5.78 -1.05 5.26
CA ILE A 344 7.01 -0.78 6.01
C ILE A 344 7.45 -2.02 6.81
N LYS A 345 6.51 -2.65 7.55
CA LYS A 345 6.79 -3.87 8.34
C LYS A 345 7.26 -5.03 7.45
N GLN A 346 6.64 -5.22 6.28
CA GLN A 346 7.03 -6.27 5.36
C GLN A 346 8.38 -5.99 4.70
N PHE A 347 8.71 -4.73 4.41
CA PHE A 347 10.03 -4.34 3.93
C PHE A 347 11.11 -4.55 4.99
N GLU A 348 10.83 -4.16 6.24
CA GLU A 348 11.72 -4.43 7.38
C GLU A 348 11.93 -5.94 7.59
N PHE A 349 10.85 -6.72 7.51
CA PHE A 349 10.94 -8.18 7.58
C PHE A 349 11.84 -8.74 6.47
N ALA A 350 11.67 -8.28 5.24
CA ALA A 350 12.49 -8.74 4.12
C ALA A 350 13.97 -8.44 4.35
N VAL A 351 14.33 -7.23 4.78
CA VAL A 351 15.72 -6.85 5.08
C VAL A 351 16.31 -7.66 6.22
N LYS A 352 15.52 -8.07 7.21
CA LYS A 352 16.00 -8.84 8.38
C LYS A 352 16.12 -10.35 8.13
N ASN A 353 15.48 -10.88 7.09
CA ASN A 353 15.37 -12.32 6.92
C ASN A 353 16.01 -12.87 5.65
N TYR A 354 16.33 -12.02 4.67
CA TYR A 354 16.96 -12.46 3.41
C TYR A 354 18.31 -11.79 3.20
N PHE A 355 19.23 -12.48 2.56
CA PHE A 355 20.56 -11.97 2.20
C PHE A 355 21.34 -11.46 3.43
N GLN A 356 21.33 -12.24 4.52
CA GLN A 356 22.09 -11.92 5.74
C GLN A 356 23.52 -12.42 5.68
#